data_218252c54fbf2c12cd7289bd167a2cda
#
_entry.id   218252c54fbf2c12cd7289bd167a2cda
#
_cell.length_a   1.000
_cell.length_b   1.000
_cell.length_c   1.000
_cell.angle_alpha   90.00
_cell.angle_beta   90.00
_cell.angle_gamma   90.00
#
_symmetry.space_group_name_H-M   'P 1'
#
loop_
_entity.id
_entity.type
_entity.pdbx_description
1 polymer ?
#
loop_
_entity_poly.entity_id
_entity_poly.type
_entity_poly.pdbx_seq_one_letter_code
_entity_poly.pdbx_strand_id
1 'polypeptide(L)'
;TTYIILFSGAVYSLFHFIKIPLILDEEIFWNTGLIEIFNVFSNFYNLVAIDAAITLLVFGTLLGFIRIKTMSISYCIGIHAGFVFVIKVFRQNTNVNFDSEYNSLLSSYDHFTGHLSTLWIILILTLYLIFIKNKDKP
;
A
#
# COMPACT_ATOMS: atom_id res chain seq x y z
N THR A 1 -20.97 6.74 -2.14
CA THR A 1 -20.17 5.50 -2.25
C THR A 1 -18.73 5.79 -2.61
N THR A 2 -18.43 6.60 -3.64
CA THR A 2 -17.06 6.91 -4.09
C THR A 2 -16.20 7.57 -3.00
N TYR A 3 -16.76 8.50 -2.24
CA TYR A 3 -16.05 9.14 -1.12
C TYR A 3 -15.62 8.14 -0.03
N ILE A 4 -16.46 7.14 0.24
CA ILE A 4 -16.15 6.09 1.23
C ILE A 4 -14.97 5.25 0.74
N ILE A 5 -14.92 4.93 -0.55
CA ILE A 5 -13.81 4.17 -1.15
C ILE A 5 -12.51 4.95 -1.04
N LEU A 6 -12.52 6.23 -1.43
CA LEU A 6 -11.34 7.09 -1.38
C LEU A 6 -10.85 7.29 0.06
N PHE A 7 -11.77 7.54 0.98
CA PHE A 7 -11.43 7.67 2.40
C PHE A 7 -10.82 6.38 2.97
N SER A 8 -11.44 5.22 2.68
CA SER A 8 -10.91 3.92 3.07
C SER A 8 -9.53 3.65 2.48
N GLY A 9 -9.31 4.01 1.20
CA GLY A 9 -8.01 3.93 0.54
C GLY A 9 -6.96 4.84 1.18
N ALA A 10 -7.34 6.06 1.60
CA ALA A 10 -6.45 6.98 2.30
C ALA A 10 -6.04 6.43 3.68
N VAL A 11 -7.02 5.94 4.45
CA VAL A 11 -6.75 5.31 5.75
C VAL A 11 -5.83 4.09 5.57
N TYR A 12 -6.12 3.23 4.59
CA TYR A 12 -5.27 2.08 4.25
C TYR A 12 -3.84 2.50 3.93
N SER A 13 -3.65 3.52 3.09
CA SER A 13 -2.34 4.05 2.74
C SER A 13 -1.57 4.55 3.96
N LEU A 14 -2.22 5.35 4.81
CA LEU A 14 -1.59 5.93 5.99
C LEU A 14 -1.16 4.86 7.00
N PHE A 15 -1.98 3.85 7.23
CA PHE A 15 -1.65 2.76 8.16
C PHE A 15 -0.42 1.95 7.73
N HIS A 16 -0.07 1.93 6.43
CA HIS A 16 1.14 1.26 5.96
C HIS A 16 2.44 1.91 6.43
N PHE A 17 2.42 3.19 6.77
CA PHE A 17 3.60 3.91 7.27
C PHE A 17 3.76 3.83 8.79
N ILE A 18 2.82 3.20 9.49
CA ILE A 18 2.96 2.95 10.92
C ILE A 18 3.96 1.80 11.10
N LYS A 19 5.20 2.16 11.42
CA LYS A 19 6.27 1.21 11.72
C LYS A 19 6.71 1.42 13.17
N ILE A 20 6.59 0.38 13.97
CA ILE A 20 7.14 0.36 15.31
C ILE A 20 8.59 -0.15 15.17
N PRO A 21 9.59 0.59 15.69
CA PRO A 21 10.97 0.13 15.67
C PRO A 21 11.13 -1.16 16.48
N LEU A 22 12.15 -1.94 16.14
CA LEU A 22 12.48 -3.13 16.92
C LEU A 22 13.04 -2.67 18.27
N ILE A 23 12.37 -3.04 19.35
CA ILE A 23 12.77 -2.72 20.71
C ILE A 23 13.48 -3.95 21.28
N LEU A 24 14.64 -3.74 21.87
CA LEU A 24 15.37 -4.81 22.55
C LEU A 24 14.64 -5.21 23.82
N ASP A 25 14.64 -6.51 24.16
CA ASP A 25 13.91 -7.04 25.30
C ASP A 25 14.26 -6.37 26.63
N GLU A 26 15.52 -5.90 26.76
CA GLU A 26 16.02 -5.20 27.94
C GLU A 26 15.44 -3.76 28.10
N GLU A 27 14.86 -3.20 27.01
CA GLU A 27 14.28 -1.87 26.97
C GLU A 27 12.75 -1.88 27.10
N ILE A 28 12.14 -3.05 27.29
CA ILE A 28 10.69 -3.19 27.38
C ILE A 28 10.22 -2.94 28.82
N PHE A 29 9.51 -1.84 29.01
CA PHE A 29 8.83 -1.49 30.24
C PHE A 29 7.32 -1.55 30.05
N TRP A 30 6.54 -1.49 31.12
CA TRP A 30 5.06 -1.54 31.06
C TRP A 30 4.42 -0.41 30.22
N ASN A 31 5.11 0.73 30.06
CA ASN A 31 4.64 1.90 29.30
C ASN A 31 5.28 2.01 27.89
N THR A 32 6.19 1.13 27.52
CA THR A 32 6.92 1.18 26.23
C THR A 32 5.96 1.27 25.04
N GLY A 33 4.88 0.49 25.04
CA GLY A 33 3.89 0.53 23.96
C GLY A 33 3.21 1.90 23.80
N LEU A 34 2.92 2.60 24.89
CA LEU A 34 2.34 3.95 24.84
C LEU A 34 3.38 4.96 24.31
N ILE A 35 4.63 4.87 24.73
CA ILE A 35 5.70 5.75 24.29
C ILE A 35 5.92 5.56 22.78
N GLU A 36 5.96 4.32 22.31
CA GLU A 36 6.16 4.03 20.89
C GLU A 36 5.00 4.50 20.01
N ILE A 37 3.76 4.38 20.48
CA ILE A 37 2.61 4.98 19.78
C ILE A 37 2.82 6.49 19.61
N PHE A 38 3.21 7.20 20.67
CA PHE A 38 3.49 8.63 20.61
C PHE A 38 4.64 8.96 19.66
N ASN A 39 5.74 8.18 19.68
CA ASN A 39 6.89 8.34 18.81
C ASN A 39 6.51 8.14 17.33
N VAL A 40 5.68 7.15 17.02
CA VAL A 40 5.19 6.92 15.66
C VAL A 40 4.35 8.10 15.18
N PHE A 41 3.44 8.62 15.99
CA PHE A 41 2.61 9.77 15.60
C PHE A 41 3.41 11.06 15.47
N SER A 42 4.37 11.33 16.36
CA SER A 42 5.21 12.53 16.29
C SER A 42 6.15 12.55 15.08
N ASN A 43 6.61 11.37 14.65
CA ASN A 43 7.50 11.22 13.51
C ASN A 43 6.78 10.82 12.21
N PHE A 44 5.47 10.71 12.23
CA PHE A 44 4.67 10.21 11.11
C PHE A 44 4.95 10.94 9.80
N TYR A 45 5.08 12.26 9.84
CA TYR A 45 5.39 13.07 8.66
C TYR A 45 6.72 12.69 7.99
N ASN A 46 7.72 12.31 8.78
CA ASN A 46 9.03 11.88 8.28
C ASN A 46 9.02 10.44 7.72
N LEU A 47 8.01 9.64 8.09
CA LEU A 47 7.88 8.25 7.67
C LEU A 47 7.11 8.11 6.35
N VAL A 48 6.32 9.12 5.97
CA VAL A 48 5.47 9.05 4.78
C VAL A 48 6.27 9.40 3.53
N ALA A 49 6.58 8.41 2.71
CA ALA A 49 7.05 8.61 1.35
C ALA A 49 5.85 8.88 0.43
N ILE A 50 5.78 10.07 -0.15
CA ILE A 50 4.61 10.54 -0.92
C ILE A 50 4.33 9.65 -2.13
N ASP A 51 5.35 9.22 -2.84
CA ASP A 51 5.26 8.31 -4.00
C ASP A 51 4.69 6.94 -3.63
N ALA A 52 5.15 6.36 -2.51
CA ALA A 52 4.59 5.13 -1.96
C ALA A 52 3.16 5.34 -1.44
N ALA A 53 2.87 6.49 -0.80
CA ALA A 53 1.55 6.81 -0.31
C ALA A 53 0.51 6.89 -1.44
N ILE A 54 0.87 7.48 -2.57
CA ILE A 54 0.01 7.53 -3.77
C ILE A 54 -0.24 6.12 -4.31
N THR A 55 0.80 5.29 -4.42
CA THR A 55 0.67 3.89 -4.86
C THR A 55 -0.31 3.12 -3.97
N LEU A 56 -0.12 3.22 -2.66
CA LEU A 56 -0.97 2.54 -1.67
C LEU A 56 -2.41 3.07 -1.65
N LEU A 57 -2.60 4.39 -1.86
CA LEU A 57 -3.91 5.00 -2.01
C LEU A 57 -4.67 4.43 -3.22
N VAL A 58 -4.01 4.37 -4.39
CA VAL A 58 -4.61 3.83 -5.62
C VAL A 58 -4.91 2.35 -5.44
N PHE A 59 -4.01 1.59 -4.81
CA PHE A 59 -4.25 0.18 -4.51
C PHE A 59 -5.41 -0.03 -3.53
N GLY A 60 -5.48 0.73 -2.44
CA GLY A 60 -6.60 0.70 -1.50
C GLY A 60 -7.93 1.07 -2.18
N THR A 61 -7.90 2.02 -3.11
CA THR A 61 -9.06 2.40 -3.93
C THR A 61 -9.51 1.24 -4.83
N LEU A 62 -8.58 0.54 -5.49
CA LEU A 62 -8.87 -0.67 -6.27
C LEU A 62 -9.56 -1.74 -5.41
N LEU A 63 -9.00 -2.04 -4.24
CA LEU A 63 -9.59 -3.01 -3.30
C LEU A 63 -11.00 -2.57 -2.85
N GLY A 64 -11.19 -1.28 -2.60
CA GLY A 64 -12.50 -0.71 -2.25
C GLY A 64 -13.55 -0.92 -3.35
N PHE A 65 -13.20 -0.69 -4.62
CA PHE A 65 -14.10 -0.98 -5.75
C PHE A 65 -14.42 -2.47 -5.87
N ILE A 66 -13.41 -3.34 -5.74
CA ILE A 66 -13.61 -4.79 -5.76
C ILE A 66 -14.55 -5.21 -4.62
N ARG A 67 -14.34 -4.69 -3.41
CA ARG A 67 -15.18 -4.99 -2.24
C ARG A 67 -16.65 -4.64 -2.47
N ILE A 68 -16.93 -3.47 -3.04
CA ILE A 68 -18.30 -3.03 -3.30
C ILE A 68 -18.95 -3.88 -4.39
N LYS A 69 -18.22 -4.20 -5.46
CA LYS A 69 -18.78 -4.97 -6.57
C LYS A 69 -18.95 -6.44 -6.25
N THR A 70 -18.06 -7.05 -5.49
CA THR A 70 -18.12 -8.47 -5.14
C THR A 70 -18.90 -8.75 -3.85
N MET A 71 -19.13 -7.72 -3.04
CA MET A 71 -19.71 -7.82 -1.69
C MET A 71 -18.95 -8.81 -0.78
N SER A 72 -17.71 -9.15 -1.13
CA SER A 72 -16.86 -10.12 -0.42
C SER A 72 -15.51 -9.54 -0.07
N ILE A 73 -15.12 -9.65 1.20
CA ILE A 73 -13.79 -9.24 1.68
C ILE A 73 -12.71 -10.24 1.28
N SER A 74 -13.07 -11.49 1.05
CA SER A 74 -12.14 -12.57 0.70
C SER A 74 -11.37 -12.27 -0.58
N TYR A 75 -12.01 -11.64 -1.58
CA TYR A 75 -11.32 -11.19 -2.80
C TYR A 75 -10.28 -10.12 -2.51
N CYS A 76 -10.58 -9.18 -1.63
CA CYS A 76 -9.63 -8.12 -1.25
C CYS A 76 -8.43 -8.71 -0.53
N ILE A 77 -8.66 -9.65 0.41
CA ILE A 77 -7.60 -10.35 1.14
C ILE A 77 -6.74 -11.16 0.17
N GLY A 78 -7.35 -11.92 -0.74
CA GLY A 78 -6.63 -12.74 -1.72
C GLY A 78 -5.75 -11.91 -2.65
N ILE A 79 -6.29 -10.80 -3.18
CA ILE A 79 -5.55 -9.89 -4.07
C ILE A 79 -4.41 -9.23 -3.29
N HIS A 80 -4.68 -8.72 -2.08
CA HIS A 80 -3.65 -8.10 -1.25
C HIS A 80 -2.54 -9.10 -0.91
N ALA A 81 -2.88 -10.29 -0.45
CA ALA A 81 -1.92 -11.35 -0.14
C ALA A 81 -1.08 -11.75 -1.37
N GLY A 82 -1.71 -11.84 -2.54
CA GLY A 82 -1.02 -12.11 -3.81
C GLY A 82 0.01 -11.04 -4.15
N PHE A 83 -0.34 -9.76 -4.03
CA PHE A 83 0.61 -8.66 -4.23
C PHE A 83 1.77 -8.71 -3.23
N VAL A 84 1.48 -8.90 -1.94
CA VAL A 84 2.52 -9.02 -0.90
C VAL A 84 3.43 -10.21 -1.17
N PHE A 85 2.89 -11.35 -1.59
CA PHE A 85 3.66 -12.54 -1.95
C PHE A 85 4.63 -12.24 -3.11
N VAL A 86 4.13 -11.66 -4.20
CA VAL A 86 4.95 -11.30 -5.36
C VAL A 86 6.06 -10.34 -4.96
N ILE A 87 5.76 -9.27 -4.21
CA ILE A 87 6.75 -8.31 -3.72
C ILE A 87 7.84 -9.01 -2.89
N LYS A 88 7.45 -9.90 -1.96
CA LYS A 88 8.41 -10.64 -1.14
C LYS A 88 9.30 -11.55 -1.97
N VAL A 89 8.74 -12.30 -2.93
CA VAL A 89 9.51 -13.18 -3.82
C VAL A 89 10.52 -12.37 -4.63
N PHE A 90 10.10 -11.25 -5.22
CA PHE A 90 11.01 -10.38 -5.96
C PHE A 90 12.12 -9.84 -5.07
N ARG A 91 11.80 -9.29 -3.91
CA ARG A 91 12.81 -8.74 -2.97
C ARG A 91 13.82 -9.78 -2.47
N GLN A 92 13.44 -11.05 -2.40
CA GLN A 92 14.36 -12.13 -2.01
C GLN A 92 15.28 -12.59 -3.16
N ASN A 93 14.84 -12.41 -4.41
CA ASN A 93 15.53 -12.95 -5.57
C ASN A 93 16.20 -11.87 -6.46
N THR A 94 16.00 -10.58 -6.15
CA THR A 94 16.56 -9.49 -6.93
C THR A 94 17.23 -8.45 -6.04
N ASN A 95 18.28 -7.84 -6.54
CA ASN A 95 18.94 -6.70 -5.91
C ASN A 95 18.59 -5.41 -6.66
N VAL A 96 18.40 -4.32 -5.91
CA VAL A 96 18.15 -3.00 -6.50
C VAL A 96 19.47 -2.48 -7.09
N ASN A 97 19.45 -2.09 -8.35
CA ASN A 97 20.55 -1.38 -8.97
C ASN A 97 20.34 0.13 -8.78
N PHE A 98 21.02 0.72 -7.80
CA PHE A 98 20.91 2.14 -7.47
C PHE A 98 21.52 3.07 -8.53
N ASP A 99 22.42 2.57 -9.39
CA ASP A 99 23.05 3.34 -10.47
C ASP A 99 22.19 3.38 -11.74
N SER A 100 21.03 2.76 -11.73
CA SER A 100 20.12 2.74 -12.88
C SER A 100 19.43 4.09 -13.04
N GLU A 101 19.34 4.58 -14.29
CA GLU A 101 18.55 5.78 -14.65
C GLU A 101 17.06 5.63 -14.27
N TYR A 102 16.57 4.40 -14.18
CA TYR A 102 15.17 4.08 -13.81
C TYR A 102 14.92 4.03 -12.30
N ASN A 103 15.94 4.23 -11.48
CA ASN A 103 15.80 4.19 -10.02
C ASN A 103 14.78 5.23 -9.49
N SER A 104 14.63 6.35 -10.18
CA SER A 104 13.63 7.38 -9.87
C SER A 104 12.17 6.93 -10.02
N LEU A 105 11.91 5.79 -10.70
CA LEU A 105 10.57 5.22 -10.85
C LEU A 105 10.16 4.36 -9.65
N LEU A 106 11.12 4.00 -8.79
CA LEU A 106 10.93 3.21 -7.58
C LEU A 106 10.92 4.12 -6.36
N SER A 107 10.13 3.76 -5.36
CA SER A 107 10.11 4.49 -4.09
C SER A 107 11.33 4.17 -3.24
N SER A 108 11.85 5.18 -2.56
CA SER A 108 12.85 5.01 -1.52
C SER A 108 12.33 4.24 -0.28
N TYR A 109 11.01 4.12 -0.14
CA TYR A 109 10.36 3.46 1.00
C TYR A 109 10.60 1.96 1.07
N ASP A 110 10.43 1.27 -0.06
CA ASP A 110 10.54 -0.19 -0.15
C ASP A 110 11.16 -0.69 -1.45
N HIS A 111 11.57 0.21 -2.32
CA HIS A 111 12.15 -0.04 -3.66
C HIS A 111 11.22 -0.85 -4.58
N PHE A 112 9.92 -0.89 -4.28
CA PHE A 112 8.94 -1.61 -5.07
C PHE A 112 7.71 -0.75 -5.40
N THR A 113 7.14 -0.10 -4.40
CA THR A 113 6.12 0.92 -4.61
C THR A 113 6.78 2.16 -5.23
N GLY A 114 6.02 2.98 -5.94
CA GLY A 114 6.52 4.18 -6.60
C GLY A 114 5.76 4.47 -7.90
N HIS A 115 6.31 5.34 -8.73
CA HIS A 115 5.62 5.82 -9.93
C HIS A 115 5.26 4.68 -10.90
N LEU A 116 6.16 3.71 -11.10
CA LEU A 116 5.92 2.58 -12.01
C LEU A 116 4.77 1.70 -11.50
N SER A 117 4.80 1.34 -10.21
CA SER A 117 3.74 0.54 -9.59
C SER A 117 2.40 1.27 -9.60
N THR A 118 2.42 2.60 -9.37
CA THR A 118 1.22 3.44 -9.45
C THR A 118 0.59 3.38 -10.83
N LEU A 119 1.39 3.53 -11.89
CA LEU A 119 0.90 3.45 -13.28
C LEU A 119 0.26 2.08 -13.58
N TRP A 120 0.90 0.99 -13.17
CA TRP A 120 0.36 -0.35 -13.34
C TRP A 120 -0.97 -0.55 -12.60
N ILE A 121 -1.07 -0.08 -11.37
CA ILE A 121 -2.31 -0.23 -10.58
C ILE A 121 -3.43 0.65 -11.16
N ILE A 122 -3.12 1.86 -11.65
CA ILE A 122 -4.09 2.71 -12.36
C ILE A 122 -4.58 2.03 -13.64
N LEU A 123 -3.69 1.40 -14.40
CA LEU A 123 -4.07 0.64 -15.60
C LEU A 123 -5.03 -0.50 -15.24
N ILE A 124 -4.68 -1.30 -14.22
CA ILE A 124 -5.53 -2.40 -13.73
C ILE A 124 -6.89 -1.87 -13.26
N LEU A 125 -6.92 -0.79 -12.48
CA LEU A 125 -8.15 -0.16 -12.01
C LEU A 125 -9.02 0.30 -13.19
N THR A 126 -8.41 0.95 -14.18
CA THR A 126 -9.13 1.45 -15.37
C THR A 126 -9.73 0.29 -16.17
N LEU A 127 -8.96 -0.76 -16.43
CA LEU A 127 -9.44 -1.95 -17.13
C LEU A 127 -10.57 -2.64 -16.35
N TYR A 128 -10.46 -2.72 -15.04
CA TYR A 128 -11.48 -3.28 -14.17
C TYR A 128 -12.78 -2.46 -14.24
N LEU A 129 -12.72 -1.15 -14.20
CA LEU A 129 -13.88 -0.27 -14.31
C LEU A 129 -14.55 -0.34 -15.69
N ILE A 130 -13.77 -0.44 -16.77
CA ILE A 130 -14.29 -0.64 -18.14
C ILE A 130 -15.02 -2.01 -18.23
N PHE A 131 -14.41 -3.06 -17.68
CA PHE A 131 -15.01 -4.40 -17.68
C PHE A 131 -16.36 -4.42 -16.96
N ILE A 132 -16.43 -3.81 -15.78
CA ILE A 132 -17.69 -3.72 -15.01
C ILE A 132 -18.73 -2.94 -15.81
N LYS A 133 -18.38 -1.77 -16.35
CA LYS A 133 -19.31 -0.94 -17.14
C LYS A 133 -19.88 -1.71 -18.35
N ASN A 134 -19.08 -2.55 -18.98
CA ASN A 134 -19.52 -3.34 -20.13
C ASN A 134 -20.42 -4.50 -19.71
N LYS A 135 -20.22 -5.07 -18.51
CA LYS A 135 -21.06 -6.15 -17.98
C LYS A 135 -22.42 -5.65 -17.48
N ASP A 136 -22.49 -4.39 -17.03
CA ASP A 136 -23.72 -3.76 -16.53
C ASP A 136 -24.58 -3.14 -17.69
N LYS A 137 -24.17 -3.27 -18.96
CA LYS A 137 -25.00 -2.94 -20.12
C LYS A 137 -25.96 -4.09 -20.42
N PRO A 138 -27.26 -3.80 -20.61
CA PRO A 138 -28.26 -4.80 -20.92
C PRO A 138 -28.01 -5.49 -22.28
#